data_82d532bb517ed2239a46985b9828e7d1
#
_entry.id   82d532bb517ed2239a46985b9828e7d1
#
_cell.length_a   1.000
_cell.length_b   1.000
_cell.length_c   1.000
_cell.angle_alpha   90.00
_cell.angle_beta   90.00
_cell.angle_gamma   90.00
#
_symmetry.space_group_name_H-M   'P 1'
#
loop_
_entity.id
_entity.type
_entity.pdbx_description
1 polymer ?
#
loop_
_entity_poly.entity_id
_entity_poly.type
_entity_poly.pdbx_seq_one_letter_code
_entity_poly.pdbx_strand_id
1 'polypeptide(L)'
;MEKRNPRSFDQVETWVFDLDNTLYPHHLNLWGQVDARIRSYIAGFLKISEDDAFRLQKDYYRRYGTSMRGLMIEHGMQPDDYLEVVHQIDHSPIEPNPALGAALEKLPGRKLILTNGTRKHADAVMRRLAVHERFEAVFDIVAAELEPKPSPQTYDRFLAMHGVKPERAAMFEDLARNLEVPYGLGMTTVLVVPSGARVVLREEWELEGHDAPHVDHVTDDLVGFLERIASARNDAG
;
A
#
# COMPACT_ATOMS: atom_id res chain seq x y z
N MET A 1 0.08 -29.81 0.55
CA MET A 1 1.12 -28.95 1.15
C MET A 1 0.71 -28.68 2.59
N GLU A 2 1.56 -28.99 3.57
CA GLU A 2 1.29 -28.60 4.96
C GLU A 2 1.22 -27.07 5.03
N LYS A 3 0.14 -26.56 5.66
CA LYS A 3 0.03 -25.12 5.95
C LYS A 3 1.14 -24.77 6.94
N ARG A 4 2.08 -23.97 6.50
CA ARG A 4 3.14 -23.43 7.35
C ARG A 4 2.49 -22.57 8.45
N ASN A 5 2.99 -22.66 9.68
CA ASN A 5 2.53 -21.77 10.74
C ASN A 5 2.85 -20.32 10.36
N PRO A 6 1.88 -19.40 10.45
CA PRO A 6 2.12 -17.98 10.17
C PRO A 6 3.16 -17.43 11.15
N ARG A 7 3.94 -16.44 10.71
CA ARG A 7 4.88 -15.72 11.58
C ARG A 7 4.12 -14.96 12.66
N SER A 8 4.65 -14.95 13.89
CA SER A 8 4.06 -14.19 15.00
C SER A 8 4.48 -12.72 14.97
N PHE A 9 3.80 -11.92 15.82
CA PHE A 9 4.13 -10.50 15.99
C PHE A 9 5.00 -10.23 17.23
N ASP A 10 5.43 -11.25 17.96
CA ASP A 10 6.09 -11.12 19.26
C ASP A 10 7.38 -10.29 19.18
N GLN A 11 8.15 -10.49 18.11
CA GLN A 11 9.44 -9.82 17.90
C GLN A 11 9.34 -8.55 17.04
N VAL A 12 8.12 -8.14 16.62
CA VAL A 12 7.95 -6.99 15.73
C VAL A 12 8.19 -5.68 16.48
N GLU A 13 9.11 -4.86 15.97
CA GLU A 13 9.46 -3.53 16.46
C GLU A 13 9.12 -2.42 15.45
N THR A 14 8.92 -2.79 14.18
CA THR A 14 8.57 -1.86 13.11
C THR A 14 7.36 -2.34 12.34
N TRP A 15 6.33 -1.50 12.30
CA TRP A 15 5.06 -1.73 11.62
C TRP A 15 5.05 -0.90 10.34
N VAL A 16 5.07 -1.56 9.21
CA VAL A 16 5.10 -0.92 7.89
C VAL A 16 3.73 -1.08 7.26
N PHE A 17 3.16 0.01 6.82
CA PHE A 17 1.84 0.01 6.20
C PHE A 17 1.93 0.56 4.79
N ASP A 18 1.30 -0.11 3.84
CA ASP A 18 0.83 0.56 2.65
C ASP A 18 -0.25 1.59 3.02
N LEU A 19 -0.59 2.46 2.09
CA LEU A 19 -1.52 3.56 2.32
C LEU A 19 -2.90 3.28 1.72
N ASP A 20 -2.93 3.18 0.38
CA ASP A 20 -4.16 3.18 -0.39
C ASP A 20 -4.89 1.84 -0.27
N ASN A 21 -6.16 1.89 0.14
CA ASN A 21 -6.98 0.71 0.44
C ASN A 21 -6.47 -0.18 1.60
N THR A 22 -5.38 0.22 2.26
CA THR A 22 -4.85 -0.42 3.47
C THR A 22 -5.28 0.35 4.72
N LEU A 23 -4.96 1.67 4.82
CA LEU A 23 -5.35 2.48 5.98
C LEU A 23 -6.80 2.97 5.93
N TYR A 24 -7.41 2.98 4.78
CA TYR A 24 -8.82 3.31 4.57
C TYR A 24 -9.49 2.27 3.68
N PRO A 25 -10.80 2.05 3.84
CA PRO A 25 -11.48 0.97 3.13
C PRO A 25 -11.68 1.27 1.65
N HIS A 26 -11.57 0.23 0.83
CA HIS A 26 -11.74 0.25 -0.64
C HIS A 26 -13.02 0.95 -1.14
N HIS A 27 -14.12 0.86 -0.37
CA HIS A 27 -15.41 1.41 -0.79
C HIS A 27 -15.45 2.93 -0.83
N LEU A 28 -14.45 3.64 -0.29
CA LEU A 28 -14.33 5.09 -0.44
C LEU A 28 -13.96 5.51 -1.86
N ASN A 29 -13.52 4.54 -2.68
CA ASN A 29 -13.24 4.71 -4.11
C ASN A 29 -12.29 5.85 -4.46
N LEU A 30 -11.32 6.17 -3.59
CA LEU A 30 -10.29 7.15 -3.92
C LEU A 30 -9.44 6.68 -5.09
N TRP A 31 -9.11 5.38 -5.08
CA TRP A 31 -8.37 4.76 -6.17
C TRP A 31 -9.06 4.92 -7.53
N GLY A 32 -10.39 4.86 -7.58
CA GLY A 32 -11.13 5.11 -8.82
C GLY A 32 -10.92 6.52 -9.39
N GLN A 33 -10.73 7.52 -8.53
CA GLN A 33 -10.38 8.87 -8.97
C GLN A 33 -8.96 8.94 -9.53
N VAL A 34 -7.99 8.30 -8.85
CA VAL A 34 -6.59 8.18 -9.32
C VAL A 34 -6.55 7.45 -10.66
N ASP A 35 -7.23 6.32 -10.77
CA ASP A 35 -7.31 5.49 -11.98
C ASP A 35 -7.85 6.29 -13.18
N ALA A 36 -8.92 7.07 -12.98
CA ALA A 36 -9.47 7.94 -14.02
C ALA A 36 -8.48 9.05 -14.45
N ARG A 37 -7.75 9.65 -13.51
CA ARG A 37 -6.74 10.66 -13.83
C ARG A 37 -5.53 10.09 -14.56
N ILE A 38 -5.07 8.90 -14.18
CA ILE A 38 -4.02 8.17 -14.89
C ILE A 38 -4.44 7.93 -16.33
N ARG A 39 -5.66 7.43 -16.54
CA ARG A 39 -6.19 7.19 -17.89
C ARG A 39 -6.23 8.47 -18.72
N SER A 40 -6.80 9.54 -18.20
CA SER A 40 -6.87 10.82 -18.91
C SER A 40 -5.50 11.41 -19.19
N TYR A 41 -4.52 11.25 -18.29
CA TYR A 41 -3.15 11.65 -18.53
C TYR A 41 -2.53 10.86 -19.70
N ILE A 42 -2.69 9.54 -19.71
CA ILE A 42 -2.19 8.67 -20.79
C ILE A 42 -2.81 9.06 -22.13
N ALA A 43 -4.15 9.26 -22.17
CA ALA A 43 -4.86 9.67 -23.38
C ALA A 43 -4.31 10.99 -23.94
N GLY A 44 -4.12 11.98 -23.08
CA GLY A 44 -3.58 13.29 -23.47
C GLY A 44 -2.12 13.23 -23.90
N PHE A 45 -1.28 12.51 -23.15
CA PHE A 45 0.15 12.40 -23.42
C PHE A 45 0.46 11.65 -24.74
N LEU A 46 -0.22 10.52 -24.98
CA LEU A 46 -0.03 9.70 -26.17
C LEU A 46 -0.94 10.08 -27.33
N LYS A 47 -1.92 10.99 -27.12
CA LYS A 47 -2.93 11.40 -28.11
C LYS A 47 -3.74 10.22 -28.66
N ILE A 48 -4.16 9.32 -27.76
CA ILE A 48 -4.97 8.15 -28.06
C ILE A 48 -6.36 8.27 -27.41
N SER A 49 -7.28 7.35 -27.77
CA SER A 49 -8.60 7.30 -27.15
C SER A 49 -8.54 6.94 -25.67
N GLU A 50 -9.55 7.33 -24.88
CA GLU A 50 -9.67 6.93 -23.46
C GLU A 50 -9.73 5.39 -23.31
N ASP A 51 -10.35 4.67 -24.25
CA ASP A 51 -10.42 3.21 -24.23
C ASP A 51 -9.05 2.56 -24.47
N ASP A 52 -8.25 3.11 -25.38
CA ASP A 52 -6.88 2.64 -25.64
C ASP A 52 -5.98 2.99 -24.44
N ALA A 53 -6.14 4.18 -23.88
CA ALA A 53 -5.43 4.61 -22.68
C ALA A 53 -5.73 3.70 -21.49
N PHE A 54 -7.00 3.28 -21.30
CA PHE A 54 -7.38 2.34 -20.24
C PHE A 54 -6.69 0.97 -20.42
N ARG A 55 -6.72 0.41 -21.65
CA ARG A 55 -6.05 -0.86 -21.93
C ARG A 55 -4.55 -0.77 -21.66
N LEU A 56 -3.92 0.31 -22.09
CA LEU A 56 -2.49 0.54 -21.90
C LEU A 56 -2.13 0.74 -20.42
N GLN A 57 -2.95 1.50 -19.69
CA GLN A 57 -2.82 1.68 -18.25
C GLN A 57 -2.78 0.35 -17.50
N LYS A 58 -3.72 -0.56 -17.81
CA LYS A 58 -3.80 -1.88 -17.16
C LYS A 58 -2.65 -2.80 -17.57
N ASP A 59 -2.22 -2.76 -18.83
CA ASP A 59 -1.06 -3.50 -19.30
C ASP A 59 0.22 -3.04 -18.58
N TYR A 60 0.45 -1.73 -18.50
CA TYR A 60 1.63 -1.18 -17.84
C TYR A 60 1.62 -1.45 -16.33
N TYR A 61 0.47 -1.36 -15.68
CA TYR A 61 0.33 -1.70 -14.27
C TYR A 61 0.71 -3.16 -13.97
N ARG A 62 0.32 -4.09 -14.85
CA ARG A 62 0.71 -5.50 -14.71
C ARG A 62 2.20 -5.73 -14.95
N ARG A 63 2.75 -5.15 -16.02
CA ARG A 63 4.13 -5.40 -16.48
C ARG A 63 5.20 -4.67 -15.66
N TYR A 64 4.90 -3.47 -15.23
CA TYR A 64 5.90 -2.56 -14.63
C TYR A 64 5.60 -2.17 -13.18
N GLY A 65 4.53 -2.70 -12.57
CA GLY A 65 4.11 -2.35 -11.21
C GLY A 65 3.30 -1.06 -11.10
N THR A 66 3.54 -0.07 -11.98
CA THR A 66 2.73 1.14 -12.14
C THR A 66 2.64 1.55 -13.60
N SER A 67 1.56 2.27 -13.96
CA SER A 67 1.41 2.86 -15.30
C SER A 67 2.48 3.92 -15.56
N MET A 68 2.89 4.67 -14.54
CA MET A 68 3.98 5.65 -14.61
C MET A 68 5.28 5.00 -15.09
N ARG A 69 5.68 3.90 -14.45
CA ARG A 69 6.90 3.18 -14.81
C ARG A 69 6.88 2.71 -16.27
N GLY A 70 5.72 2.19 -16.73
CA GLY A 70 5.54 1.81 -18.12
C GLY A 70 5.69 2.99 -19.09
N LEU A 71 5.09 4.14 -18.79
CA LEU A 71 5.21 5.36 -19.61
C LEU A 71 6.65 5.88 -19.67
N MET A 72 7.37 5.81 -18.56
CA MET A 72 8.78 6.21 -18.52
C MET A 72 9.66 5.33 -19.42
N ILE A 73 9.48 4.01 -19.32
CA ILE A 73 10.30 3.02 -20.06
C ILE A 73 9.96 3.03 -21.55
N GLU A 74 8.66 2.97 -21.89
CA GLU A 74 8.23 2.77 -23.28
C GLU A 74 8.16 4.08 -24.08
N HIS A 75 7.96 5.23 -23.42
CA HIS A 75 7.71 6.50 -24.08
C HIS A 75 8.62 7.65 -23.62
N GLY A 76 9.57 7.40 -22.70
CA GLY A 76 10.49 8.43 -22.20
C GLY A 76 9.78 9.55 -21.43
N MET A 77 8.57 9.28 -20.86
CA MET A 77 7.82 10.27 -20.10
C MET A 77 8.64 10.75 -18.89
N GLN A 78 8.63 12.06 -18.65
CA GLN A 78 9.19 12.62 -17.43
C GLN A 78 8.12 12.58 -16.32
N PRO A 79 8.45 12.12 -15.09
CA PRO A 79 7.45 11.81 -14.09
C PRO A 79 6.81 13.03 -13.40
N ASP A 80 7.44 14.20 -13.44
CA ASP A 80 7.04 15.36 -12.63
C ASP A 80 5.59 15.78 -12.86
N ASP A 81 5.21 16.01 -14.12
CA ASP A 81 3.84 16.40 -14.49
C ASP A 81 2.83 15.30 -14.14
N TYR A 82 3.21 14.03 -14.33
CA TYR A 82 2.37 12.89 -14.00
C TYR A 82 2.09 12.84 -12.50
N LEU A 83 3.14 12.92 -11.67
CA LEU A 83 3.02 12.85 -10.21
C LEU A 83 2.21 14.04 -9.65
N GLU A 84 2.32 15.21 -10.26
CA GLU A 84 1.53 16.38 -9.86
C GLU A 84 0.05 16.18 -10.13
N VAL A 85 -0.31 15.62 -11.30
CA VAL A 85 -1.70 15.55 -11.77
C VAL A 85 -2.48 14.38 -11.17
N VAL A 86 -1.88 13.18 -11.10
CA VAL A 86 -2.65 11.95 -10.81
C VAL A 86 -3.22 11.88 -9.38
N HIS A 87 -2.57 12.55 -8.42
CA HIS A 87 -3.01 12.61 -7.03
C HIS A 87 -3.79 13.89 -6.68
N GLN A 88 -4.17 14.72 -7.67
CA GLN A 88 -5.11 15.84 -7.47
C GLN A 88 -6.55 15.34 -7.40
N ILE A 89 -6.86 14.57 -6.37
CA ILE A 89 -8.16 13.94 -6.14
C ILE A 89 -8.89 14.58 -4.97
N ASP A 90 -10.20 14.31 -4.87
CA ASP A 90 -10.98 14.70 -3.70
C ASP A 90 -10.79 13.68 -2.57
N HIS A 91 -10.17 14.11 -1.46
CA HIS A 91 -9.99 13.30 -0.26
C HIS A 91 -11.14 13.45 0.74
N SER A 92 -12.18 14.26 0.43
CA SER A 92 -13.30 14.50 1.35
C SER A 92 -14.08 13.26 1.77
N PRO A 93 -14.15 12.17 0.96
CA PRO A 93 -14.78 10.93 1.40
C PRO A 93 -14.12 10.23 2.59
N ILE A 94 -12.85 10.57 2.87
CA ILE A 94 -12.15 10.03 4.05
C ILE A 94 -12.61 10.79 5.28
N GLU A 95 -13.24 10.10 6.21
CA GLU A 95 -13.59 10.62 7.53
C GLU A 95 -12.51 10.29 8.57
N PRO A 96 -12.37 11.10 9.64
CA PRO A 96 -11.48 10.79 10.76
C PRO A 96 -11.77 9.41 11.34
N ASN A 97 -10.72 8.62 11.60
CA ASN A 97 -10.84 7.28 12.19
C ASN A 97 -10.09 7.23 13.55
N PRO A 98 -10.74 7.69 14.64
CA PRO A 98 -10.11 7.69 15.96
C PRO A 98 -9.82 6.28 16.48
N ALA A 99 -10.59 5.27 16.05
CA ALA A 99 -10.36 3.88 16.43
C ALA A 99 -9.04 3.36 15.83
N LEU A 100 -8.74 3.69 14.55
CA LEU A 100 -7.45 3.38 13.94
C LEU A 100 -6.32 4.10 14.67
N GLY A 101 -6.50 5.39 15.00
CA GLY A 101 -5.53 6.17 15.75
C GLY A 101 -5.19 5.55 17.11
N ALA A 102 -6.20 5.08 17.84
CA ALA A 102 -6.05 4.42 19.13
C ALA A 102 -5.39 3.03 19.01
N ALA A 103 -5.73 2.26 17.96
CA ALA A 103 -5.13 0.96 17.72
C ALA A 103 -3.63 1.10 17.35
N LEU A 104 -3.29 2.07 16.50
CA LEU A 104 -1.88 2.37 16.16
C LEU A 104 -1.08 2.83 17.39
N GLU A 105 -1.68 3.61 18.29
CA GLU A 105 -1.03 4.06 19.52
C GLU A 105 -0.66 2.93 20.46
N LYS A 106 -1.51 1.90 20.55
CA LYS A 106 -1.28 0.72 21.39
C LYS A 106 -0.15 -0.17 20.89
N LEU A 107 0.20 -0.12 19.60
CA LEU A 107 1.30 -0.90 19.05
C LEU A 107 2.64 -0.34 19.52
N PRO A 108 3.51 -1.13 20.15
CA PRO A 108 4.84 -0.68 20.53
C PRO A 108 5.76 -0.53 19.31
N GLY A 109 6.73 0.38 19.38
CA GLY A 109 7.73 0.54 18.34
C GLY A 109 7.32 1.50 17.22
N ARG A 110 8.04 1.45 16.11
CA ARG A 110 7.98 2.40 15.00
C ARG A 110 6.83 2.07 14.05
N LYS A 111 6.20 3.09 13.47
CA LYS A 111 5.19 2.96 12.41
C LYS A 111 5.64 3.77 11.20
N LEU A 112 5.70 3.13 10.04
CA LEU A 112 6.18 3.70 8.79
C LEU A 112 5.17 3.45 7.68
N ILE A 113 5.08 4.38 6.73
CA ILE A 113 4.33 4.20 5.49
C ILE A 113 5.30 3.84 4.37
N LEU A 114 4.94 2.86 3.55
CA LEU A 114 5.61 2.49 2.31
C LEU A 114 4.59 2.43 1.17
N THR A 115 4.53 3.46 0.36
CA THR A 115 3.50 3.63 -0.68
C THR A 115 4.08 3.86 -2.08
N ASN A 116 3.36 3.42 -3.12
CA ASN A 116 3.61 3.81 -4.51
C ASN A 116 3.00 5.19 -4.87
N GLY A 117 2.27 5.81 -3.94
CA GLY A 117 1.77 7.18 -4.06
C GLY A 117 2.85 8.21 -3.75
N THR A 118 2.49 9.50 -3.89
CA THR A 118 3.36 10.61 -3.52
C THR A 118 3.24 10.96 -2.04
N ARG A 119 4.27 11.57 -1.47
CA ARG A 119 4.27 12.10 -0.11
C ARG A 119 3.08 13.05 0.14
N LYS A 120 2.79 13.92 -0.82
CA LYS A 120 1.67 14.87 -0.74
C LYS A 120 0.32 14.16 -0.60
N HIS A 121 0.11 13.09 -1.38
CA HIS A 121 -1.09 12.25 -1.27
C HIS A 121 -1.16 11.54 0.09
N ALA A 122 -0.07 10.92 0.52
CA ALA A 122 0.00 10.23 1.81
C ALA A 122 -0.31 11.17 2.98
N ASP A 123 0.27 12.36 3.00
CA ASP A 123 0.01 13.36 4.03
C ASP A 123 -1.47 13.81 4.04
N ALA A 124 -2.10 13.97 2.86
CA ALA A 124 -3.52 14.31 2.74
C ALA A 124 -4.42 13.20 3.32
N VAL A 125 -4.17 11.95 2.97
CA VAL A 125 -4.90 10.77 3.49
C VAL A 125 -4.77 10.66 5.00
N MET A 126 -3.53 10.67 5.52
CA MET A 126 -3.27 10.53 6.96
C MET A 126 -3.88 11.65 7.79
N ARG A 127 -3.88 12.90 7.27
CA ARG A 127 -4.54 14.05 7.95
C ARG A 127 -6.04 13.88 7.98
N ARG A 128 -6.65 13.43 6.89
CA ARG A 128 -8.11 13.16 6.85
C ARG A 128 -8.49 12.06 7.83
N LEU A 129 -7.72 10.99 7.91
CA LEU A 129 -7.90 9.90 8.90
C LEU A 129 -7.62 10.33 10.35
N ALA A 130 -7.01 11.49 10.56
CA ALA A 130 -6.52 11.97 11.87
C ALA A 130 -5.46 11.03 12.51
N VAL A 131 -4.58 10.41 11.67
CA VAL A 131 -3.53 9.48 12.12
C VAL A 131 -2.11 9.95 11.74
N HIS A 132 -1.95 11.13 11.17
CA HIS A 132 -0.66 11.64 10.68
C HIS A 132 0.45 11.56 11.75
N GLU A 133 0.13 11.93 12.99
CA GLU A 133 1.09 11.95 14.10
C GLU A 133 1.43 10.54 14.65
N ARG A 134 0.79 9.49 14.12
CA ARG A 134 1.06 8.10 14.51
C ARG A 134 2.19 7.47 13.71
N PHE A 135 2.61 8.11 12.61
CA PHE A 135 3.65 7.59 11.72
C PHE A 135 4.92 8.43 11.83
N GLU A 136 6.05 7.74 11.96
CA GLU A 136 7.38 8.36 12.05
C GLU A 136 7.83 8.92 10.71
N ALA A 137 7.57 8.20 9.62
CA ALA A 137 7.97 8.58 8.28
C ALA A 137 7.09 7.96 7.19
N VAL A 138 7.15 8.58 6.01
CA VAL A 138 6.56 8.09 4.76
C VAL A 138 7.69 7.88 3.76
N PHE A 139 7.81 6.67 3.24
CA PHE A 139 8.63 6.33 2.09
C PHE A 139 7.71 6.22 0.87
N ASP A 140 7.83 7.19 -0.02
CA ASP A 140 6.97 7.36 -1.18
C ASP A 140 7.68 6.95 -2.48
N ILE A 141 6.99 7.05 -3.61
CA ILE A 141 7.53 6.68 -4.93
C ILE A 141 8.78 7.50 -5.30
N VAL A 142 8.89 8.74 -4.81
CA VAL A 142 10.06 9.60 -5.09
C VAL A 142 11.27 9.13 -4.25
N ALA A 143 11.07 8.81 -2.98
CA ALA A 143 12.09 8.20 -2.12
C ALA A 143 12.55 6.84 -2.65
N ALA A 144 11.67 6.10 -3.33
CA ALA A 144 11.97 4.86 -4.05
C ALA A 144 12.72 5.07 -5.38
N GLU A 145 13.09 6.31 -5.74
CA GLU A 145 13.69 6.65 -7.03
C GLU A 145 12.83 6.20 -8.22
N LEU A 146 11.50 6.33 -8.09
CA LEU A 146 10.48 5.97 -9.07
C LEU A 146 10.41 4.46 -9.40
N GLU A 147 11.02 3.64 -8.57
CA GLU A 147 10.91 2.19 -8.64
C GLU A 147 9.77 1.73 -7.73
N PRO A 148 8.65 1.21 -8.27
CA PRO A 148 7.48 0.89 -7.45
C PRO A 148 7.58 -0.47 -6.76
N LYS A 149 6.79 -0.69 -5.70
CA LYS A 149 6.45 -2.05 -5.26
C LYS A 149 5.81 -2.81 -6.43
N PRO A 150 6.10 -4.10 -6.60
CA PRO A 150 6.85 -5.02 -5.75
C PRO A 150 8.36 -5.15 -6.07
N SER A 151 9.00 -4.16 -6.67
CA SER A 151 10.43 -4.23 -6.99
C SER A 151 11.29 -4.46 -5.73
N PRO A 152 12.20 -5.46 -5.70
CA PRO A 152 13.09 -5.69 -4.57
C PRO A 152 13.91 -4.45 -4.18
N GLN A 153 14.36 -3.67 -5.16
CA GLN A 153 15.13 -2.44 -4.95
C GLN A 153 14.40 -1.41 -4.10
N THR A 154 13.07 -1.34 -4.21
CA THR A 154 12.23 -0.45 -3.41
C THR A 154 12.31 -0.83 -1.93
N TYR A 155 12.21 -2.11 -1.62
CA TYR A 155 12.30 -2.60 -0.25
C TYR A 155 13.71 -2.47 0.31
N ASP A 156 14.75 -2.77 -0.48
CA ASP A 156 16.14 -2.59 -0.06
C ASP A 156 16.44 -1.14 0.32
N ARG A 157 15.99 -0.18 -0.51
CA ARG A 157 16.13 1.27 -0.22
C ARG A 157 15.36 1.67 1.03
N PHE A 158 14.12 1.20 1.17
CA PHE A 158 13.30 1.47 2.35
C PHE A 158 13.98 0.96 3.63
N LEU A 159 14.42 -0.29 3.65
CA LEU A 159 15.09 -0.91 4.80
C LEU A 159 16.37 -0.16 5.16
N ALA A 160 17.19 0.18 4.16
CA ALA A 160 18.45 0.91 4.36
C ALA A 160 18.20 2.33 4.88
N MET A 161 17.26 3.09 4.28
CA MET A 161 16.97 4.47 4.64
C MET A 161 16.44 4.60 6.07
N HIS A 162 15.59 3.66 6.50
CA HIS A 162 14.94 3.73 7.81
C HIS A 162 15.58 2.81 8.86
N GLY A 163 16.64 2.07 8.51
CA GLY A 163 17.31 1.15 9.43
C GLY A 163 16.38 0.04 9.93
N VAL A 164 15.47 -0.44 9.09
CA VAL A 164 14.50 -1.48 9.45
C VAL A 164 15.16 -2.84 9.36
N LYS A 165 14.99 -3.66 10.41
CA LYS A 165 15.37 -5.07 10.43
C LYS A 165 14.16 -5.90 9.98
N PRO A 166 14.20 -6.53 8.80
CA PRO A 166 13.01 -7.17 8.25
C PRO A 166 12.47 -8.30 9.14
N GLU A 167 13.33 -9.06 9.80
CA GLU A 167 12.93 -10.13 10.74
C GLU A 167 12.24 -9.62 12.02
N ARG A 168 12.27 -8.31 12.23
CA ARG A 168 11.59 -7.60 13.33
C ARG A 168 10.57 -6.59 12.82
N ALA A 169 10.08 -6.80 11.61
CA ALA A 169 9.10 -5.92 10.99
C ALA A 169 7.88 -6.71 10.50
N ALA A 170 6.74 -6.02 10.44
CA ALA A 170 5.52 -6.51 9.81
C ALA A 170 5.10 -5.56 8.69
N MET A 171 4.66 -6.11 7.54
CA MET A 171 4.15 -5.36 6.40
C MET A 171 2.66 -5.62 6.21
N PHE A 172 1.87 -4.54 6.19
CA PHE A 172 0.43 -4.53 5.91
C PHE A 172 0.19 -3.98 4.51
N GLU A 173 -0.53 -4.71 3.69
CA GLU A 173 -0.72 -4.42 2.26
C GLU A 173 -2.05 -4.97 1.76
N ASP A 174 -2.62 -4.34 0.75
CA ASP A 174 -3.88 -4.75 0.12
C ASP A 174 -3.68 -5.58 -1.16
N LEU A 175 -2.45 -5.69 -1.66
CA LEU A 175 -2.06 -6.50 -2.81
C LEU A 175 -1.10 -7.61 -2.40
N ALA A 176 -1.52 -8.88 -2.53
CA ALA A 176 -0.70 -10.02 -2.14
C ALA A 176 0.68 -10.04 -2.82
N ARG A 177 0.77 -9.63 -4.10
CA ARG A 177 2.05 -9.57 -4.83
C ARG A 177 3.09 -8.63 -4.19
N ASN A 178 2.64 -7.59 -3.50
CA ASN A 178 3.53 -6.64 -2.82
C ASN A 178 4.05 -7.19 -1.47
N LEU A 179 3.51 -8.32 -1.00
CA LEU A 179 3.98 -9.03 0.19
C LEU A 179 5.04 -10.08 -0.11
N GLU A 180 5.28 -10.45 -1.37
CA GLU A 180 6.22 -11.50 -1.74
C GLU A 180 7.67 -11.16 -1.33
N VAL A 181 8.13 -9.97 -1.67
CA VAL A 181 9.49 -9.51 -1.30
C VAL A 181 9.64 -9.33 0.21
N PRO A 182 8.76 -8.61 0.93
CA PRO A 182 8.80 -8.53 2.41
C PRO A 182 8.86 -9.89 3.08
N TYR A 183 8.03 -10.85 2.62
CA TYR A 183 8.05 -12.21 3.13
C TYR A 183 9.40 -12.89 2.91
N GLY A 184 9.96 -12.79 1.69
CA GLY A 184 11.29 -13.33 1.36
C GLY A 184 12.41 -12.75 2.22
N LEU A 185 12.30 -11.48 2.61
CA LEU A 185 13.22 -10.77 3.50
C LEU A 185 13.07 -11.14 4.98
N GLY A 186 12.00 -11.83 5.37
CA GLY A 186 11.75 -12.26 6.75
C GLY A 186 10.70 -11.45 7.51
N MET A 187 10.04 -10.49 6.89
CA MET A 187 8.95 -9.73 7.52
C MET A 187 7.72 -10.61 7.77
N THR A 188 6.98 -10.35 8.84
CA THR A 188 5.62 -10.87 9.00
C THR A 188 4.70 -10.13 8.04
N THR A 189 3.87 -10.84 7.28
CA THR A 189 3.05 -10.26 6.22
C THR A 189 1.56 -10.35 6.53
N VAL A 190 0.86 -9.25 6.30
CA VAL A 190 -0.58 -9.15 6.54
C VAL A 190 -1.26 -8.59 5.29
N LEU A 191 -2.16 -9.37 4.70
CA LEU A 191 -3.01 -8.93 3.60
C LEU A 191 -4.29 -8.33 4.16
N VAL A 192 -4.53 -7.06 3.83
CA VAL A 192 -5.77 -6.35 4.17
C VAL A 192 -6.72 -6.46 2.99
N VAL A 193 -7.81 -7.19 3.17
CA VAL A 193 -8.81 -7.43 2.12
C VAL A 193 -10.04 -6.54 2.29
N PRO A 194 -10.83 -6.31 1.22
CA PRO A 194 -12.08 -5.57 1.34
C PRO A 194 -13.05 -6.20 2.32
N SER A 195 -13.66 -5.40 3.18
CA SER A 195 -14.72 -5.86 4.10
C SER A 195 -16.08 -5.91 3.41
N GLY A 196 -16.81 -7.01 3.60
CA GLY A 196 -18.21 -7.19 3.19
C GLY A 196 -18.43 -7.41 1.68
N ALA A 197 -19.72 -7.55 1.31
CA ALA A 197 -20.15 -7.85 -0.08
C ALA A 197 -20.24 -6.63 -0.99
N ARG A 198 -19.50 -5.55 -0.71
CA ARG A 198 -19.52 -4.34 -1.54
C ARG A 198 -18.71 -4.55 -2.81
N VAL A 199 -19.24 -4.07 -3.93
CA VAL A 199 -18.54 -4.11 -5.22
C VAL A 199 -17.25 -3.31 -5.10
N VAL A 200 -16.12 -3.98 -5.32
CA VAL A 200 -14.80 -3.37 -5.37
C VAL A 200 -14.41 -3.24 -6.84
N LEU A 201 -14.11 -2.01 -7.28
CA LEU A 201 -13.63 -1.76 -8.64
C LEU A 201 -12.15 -2.14 -8.72
N ARG A 202 -11.89 -3.43 -8.90
CA ARG A 202 -10.55 -4.01 -9.02
C ARG A 202 -10.50 -5.07 -10.11
N GLU A 203 -9.30 -5.28 -10.62
CA GLU A 203 -8.99 -6.42 -11.47
C GLU A 203 -9.03 -7.70 -10.62
N GLU A 204 -9.50 -8.83 -11.19
CA GLU A 204 -9.59 -10.10 -10.45
C GLU A 204 -8.25 -10.51 -9.80
N TRP A 205 -7.14 -10.34 -10.50
CA TRP A 205 -5.81 -10.68 -9.98
C TRP A 205 -5.36 -9.82 -8.78
N GLU A 206 -5.95 -8.65 -8.57
CA GLU A 206 -5.68 -7.81 -7.40
C GLU A 206 -6.37 -8.34 -6.13
N LEU A 207 -7.42 -9.16 -6.30
CA LEU A 207 -8.17 -9.79 -5.21
C LEU A 207 -7.67 -11.22 -4.92
N GLU A 208 -6.73 -11.72 -5.72
CA GLU A 208 -6.14 -13.05 -5.55
C GLU A 208 -5.03 -13.04 -4.49
N GLY A 209 -4.63 -14.24 -4.08
CA GLY A 209 -3.43 -14.45 -3.25
C GLY A 209 -3.65 -14.43 -1.75
N HIS A 210 -4.90 -14.41 -1.25
CA HIS A 210 -5.17 -14.53 0.19
C HIS A 210 -4.70 -15.89 0.78
N ASP A 211 -4.50 -16.90 -0.03
CA ASP A 211 -3.95 -18.21 0.31
C ASP A 211 -2.51 -18.41 -0.18
N ALA A 212 -1.86 -17.35 -0.69
CA ALA A 212 -0.50 -17.40 -1.18
C ALA A 212 0.51 -17.70 -0.05
N PRO A 213 1.59 -18.46 -0.33
CA PRO A 213 2.55 -18.88 0.69
C PRO A 213 3.33 -17.74 1.34
N HIS A 214 3.29 -16.56 0.77
CA HIS A 214 3.93 -15.33 1.26
C HIS A 214 2.96 -14.41 2.03
N VAL A 215 1.76 -14.88 2.34
CA VAL A 215 0.77 -14.18 3.19
C VAL A 215 0.65 -14.95 4.50
N ASP A 216 1.18 -14.37 5.59
CA ASP A 216 1.09 -14.99 6.92
C ASP A 216 -0.31 -14.82 7.52
N HIS A 217 -0.92 -13.63 7.37
CA HIS A 217 -2.20 -13.28 7.95
C HIS A 217 -3.09 -12.55 6.93
N VAL A 218 -4.40 -12.70 7.09
CA VAL A 218 -5.41 -11.97 6.29
C VAL A 218 -6.41 -11.31 7.24
N THR A 219 -6.78 -10.07 6.95
CA THR A 219 -7.82 -9.36 7.70
C THR A 219 -8.67 -8.48 6.79
N ASP A 220 -9.96 -8.40 7.06
CA ASP A 220 -10.91 -7.43 6.49
C ASP A 220 -11.28 -6.34 7.51
N ASP A 221 -10.68 -6.40 8.71
CA ASP A 221 -10.84 -5.45 9.81
C ASP A 221 -9.46 -5.08 10.37
N LEU A 222 -8.84 -4.06 9.79
CA LEU A 222 -7.52 -3.61 10.23
C LEU A 222 -7.52 -3.16 11.69
N VAL A 223 -8.51 -2.38 12.12
CA VAL A 223 -8.57 -1.84 13.49
C VAL A 223 -8.63 -2.96 14.52
N GLY A 224 -9.61 -3.86 14.39
CA GLY A 224 -9.74 -4.99 15.31
C GLY A 224 -8.55 -5.95 15.25
N PHE A 225 -7.90 -6.08 14.07
CA PHE A 225 -6.70 -6.89 13.93
C PHE A 225 -5.53 -6.30 14.73
N LEU A 226 -5.27 -4.98 14.61
CA LEU A 226 -4.22 -4.28 15.38
C LEU A 226 -4.49 -4.32 16.88
N GLU A 227 -5.75 -4.20 17.31
CA GLU A 227 -6.13 -4.30 18.73
C GLU A 227 -5.85 -5.70 19.30
N ARG A 228 -6.14 -6.76 18.54
CA ARG A 228 -5.81 -8.15 18.95
C ARG A 228 -4.30 -8.36 19.10
N ILE A 229 -3.50 -7.83 18.18
CA ILE A 229 -2.02 -7.87 18.29
C ILE A 229 -1.55 -7.18 19.56
N ALA A 230 -2.03 -5.94 19.79
CA ALA A 230 -1.63 -5.16 20.96
C ALA A 230 -2.00 -5.85 22.27
N SER A 231 -3.19 -6.45 22.36
CA SER A 231 -3.66 -7.20 23.54
C SER A 231 -2.80 -8.45 23.79
N ALA A 232 -2.56 -9.26 22.77
CA ALA A 232 -1.76 -10.48 22.88
C ALA A 232 -0.33 -10.20 23.38
N ARG A 233 0.28 -9.07 22.95
CA ARG A 233 1.61 -8.66 23.38
C ARG A 233 1.65 -8.16 24.83
N ASN A 234 0.59 -7.53 25.32
CA ASN A 234 0.50 -7.08 26.70
C ASN A 234 0.30 -8.27 27.68
N ASP A 235 -0.35 -9.34 27.23
CA ASP A 235 -0.58 -10.55 28.05
C ASP A 235 0.69 -11.45 28.14
N ALA A 236 1.66 -11.25 27.23
CA ALA A 236 2.89 -12.04 27.16
C ALA A 236 4.10 -11.39 27.88
N GLY A 237 3.98 -10.14 28.34
CA GLY A 237 5.04 -9.35 29.02
C GLY A 237 4.75 -9.17 30.50
#